data_68d4135f86802b9747b6137dc4569d2a
#
_entry.id   68d4135f86802b9747b6137dc4569d2a
#
_cell.length_a   1.000
_cell.length_b   1.000
_cell.length_c   1.000
_cell.angle_alpha   90.00
_cell.angle_beta   90.00
_cell.angle_gamma   90.00
#
_symmetry.space_group_name_H-M   'P 1'
#
loop_
_entity.id
_entity.type
_entity.pdbx_description
1 polymer ?
#
loop_
_entity_poly.entity_id
_entity_poly.type
_entity_poly.pdbx_seq_one_letter_code
_entity_poly.pdbx_strand_id
1 'polypeptide(L)'
;MTLKVVVVGAGVVGAACAFHAVSAGMDVTVTDRGPVGAGTTSRGEGNVLLSDKAPGPELALAHLSRTLWDEAGRELGPDSLELEAKGGLVVASGVENLAALQE
;
A
#
# COMPACT_ATOMS: atom_id res chain seq x y z
N MET A 1 -27.75 1.74 -14.07
CA MET A 1 -27.53 0.42 -13.43
C MET A 1 -26.21 0.49 -12.67
N THR A 2 -26.22 0.17 -11.39
CA THR A 2 -25.00 0.15 -10.58
C THR A 2 -24.36 -1.23 -10.65
N LEU A 3 -23.07 -1.29 -10.97
CA LEU A 3 -22.32 -2.53 -10.98
C LEU A 3 -22.18 -3.07 -9.55
N LYS A 4 -22.52 -4.33 -9.36
CA LYS A 4 -22.32 -5.03 -8.07
C LYS A 4 -21.02 -5.82 -8.10
N VAL A 5 -20.19 -5.63 -7.09
CA VAL A 5 -18.87 -6.26 -6.97
C VAL A 5 -18.77 -6.98 -5.64
N VAL A 6 -18.25 -8.19 -5.67
CA VAL A 6 -17.89 -8.92 -4.46
C VAL A 6 -16.37 -9.04 -4.40
N VAL A 7 -15.78 -8.54 -3.33
CA VAL A 7 -14.36 -8.65 -3.01
C VAL A 7 -14.17 -9.79 -2.02
N VAL A 8 -13.42 -10.79 -2.39
CA VAL A 8 -13.11 -11.94 -1.53
C VAL A 8 -11.73 -11.74 -0.91
N GLY A 9 -11.73 -11.50 0.38
CA GLY A 9 -10.55 -11.17 1.18
C GLY A 9 -10.59 -9.73 1.71
N ALA A 10 -10.57 -9.59 3.03
CA ALA A 10 -10.60 -8.33 3.75
C ALA A 10 -9.21 -7.95 4.33
N GLY A 11 -8.14 -8.29 3.63
CA GLY A 11 -6.79 -7.76 3.86
C GLY A 11 -6.63 -6.40 3.20
N VAL A 12 -5.44 -5.79 3.30
CA VAL A 12 -5.14 -4.46 2.76
C VAL A 12 -5.43 -4.34 1.26
N VAL A 13 -5.13 -5.39 0.48
CA VAL A 13 -5.39 -5.39 -0.97
C VAL A 13 -6.89 -5.39 -1.26
N GLY A 14 -7.66 -6.27 -0.61
CA GLY A 14 -9.11 -6.31 -0.76
C GLY A 14 -9.79 -5.02 -0.29
N ALA A 15 -9.33 -4.45 0.82
CA ALA A 15 -9.82 -3.17 1.33
C ALA A 15 -9.56 -2.03 0.33
N ALA A 16 -8.35 -1.95 -0.26
CA ALA A 16 -8.02 -0.96 -1.28
C ALA A 16 -8.89 -1.13 -2.54
N CYS A 17 -9.08 -2.37 -3.02
CA CYS A 17 -9.97 -2.64 -4.15
C CYS A 17 -11.40 -2.21 -3.86
N ALA A 18 -11.93 -2.51 -2.66
CA ALA A 18 -13.26 -2.12 -2.25
C ALA A 18 -13.41 -0.60 -2.17
N PHE A 19 -12.43 0.09 -1.58
CA PHE A 19 -12.40 1.55 -1.46
C PHE A 19 -12.48 2.22 -2.84
N HIS A 20 -11.62 1.84 -3.77
CA HIS A 20 -11.63 2.42 -5.11
C HIS A 20 -12.87 2.04 -5.92
N ALA A 21 -13.42 0.84 -5.75
CA ALA A 21 -14.64 0.43 -6.42
C ALA A 21 -15.87 1.23 -5.92
N VAL A 22 -15.96 1.47 -4.61
CA VAL A 22 -17.00 2.34 -4.02
C VAL A 22 -16.84 3.78 -4.53
N SER A 23 -15.62 4.30 -4.54
CA SER A 23 -15.32 5.64 -5.07
C SER A 23 -15.68 5.79 -6.56
N ALA A 24 -15.63 4.69 -7.31
CA ALA A 24 -16.09 4.61 -8.69
C ALA A 24 -17.62 4.41 -8.84
N GLY A 25 -18.40 4.47 -7.75
CA GLY A 25 -19.85 4.35 -7.74
C GLY A 25 -20.38 2.93 -7.84
N MET A 26 -19.61 1.93 -7.53
CA MET A 26 -20.03 0.53 -7.51
C MET A 26 -20.67 0.16 -6.17
N ASP A 27 -21.58 -0.84 -6.19
CA ASP A 27 -22.14 -1.46 -5.00
C ASP A 27 -21.22 -2.63 -4.59
N VAL A 28 -20.53 -2.50 -3.46
CA VAL A 28 -19.45 -3.41 -3.09
C VAL A 28 -19.79 -4.19 -1.83
N THR A 29 -19.62 -5.50 -1.90
CA THR A 29 -19.65 -6.39 -0.76
C THR A 29 -18.26 -6.99 -0.55
N VAL A 30 -17.71 -6.87 0.65
CA VAL A 30 -16.45 -7.53 1.03
C VAL A 30 -16.76 -8.74 1.91
N THR A 31 -16.13 -9.86 1.61
CA THR A 31 -16.25 -11.09 2.40
C THR A 31 -14.89 -11.67 2.74
N ASP A 32 -14.75 -12.23 3.91
CA ASP A 32 -13.57 -12.95 4.37
C ASP A 32 -13.97 -14.16 5.21
N ARG A 33 -13.09 -15.16 5.27
CA ARG A 33 -13.29 -16.33 6.13
C ARG A 33 -12.97 -16.07 7.60
N GLY A 34 -12.33 -14.94 7.92
CA GLY A 34 -11.91 -14.56 9.26
C GLY A 34 -12.07 -13.07 9.51
N PRO A 35 -11.55 -12.55 10.62
CA PRO A 35 -11.60 -11.13 10.92
C PRO A 35 -10.85 -10.29 9.87
N VAL A 36 -11.25 -9.03 9.72
CA VAL A 36 -10.62 -8.07 8.82
C VAL A 36 -9.14 -7.93 9.16
N GLY A 37 -8.27 -8.02 8.15
CA GLY A 37 -6.83 -7.86 8.29
C GLY A 37 -6.10 -8.99 9.01
N ALA A 38 -6.77 -10.05 9.45
CA ALA A 38 -6.21 -11.10 10.31
C ALA A 38 -5.15 -12.00 9.63
N GLY A 39 -5.01 -11.93 8.30
CA GLY A 39 -4.03 -12.72 7.54
C GLY A 39 -2.65 -12.07 7.48
N THR A 40 -2.08 -12.03 6.29
CA THR A 40 -0.77 -11.42 5.99
C THR A 40 -0.71 -9.95 6.39
N THR A 41 -1.81 -9.21 6.23
CA THR A 41 -1.88 -7.77 6.52
C THR A 41 -1.46 -7.45 7.96
N SER A 42 -1.94 -8.19 8.95
CA SER A 42 -1.59 -7.95 10.37
C SER A 42 -0.20 -8.46 10.76
N ARG A 43 0.49 -9.14 9.85
CA ARG A 43 1.84 -9.70 10.07
C ARG A 43 2.92 -8.97 9.29
N GLY A 44 2.54 -7.96 8.53
CA GLY A 44 3.46 -7.06 7.83
C GLY A 44 4.05 -6.02 8.78
N GLU A 45 5.17 -5.44 8.37
CA GLU A 45 5.86 -4.40 9.13
C GLU A 45 5.19 -3.01 9.03
N GLY A 46 4.23 -2.85 8.14
CA GLY A 46 3.54 -1.57 7.91
C GLY A 46 4.38 -0.51 7.19
N ASN A 47 5.50 -0.89 6.61
CA ASN A 47 6.36 0.03 5.89
C ASN A 47 5.93 0.20 4.43
N VAL A 48 5.80 1.44 3.96
CA VAL A 48 5.61 1.79 2.55
C VAL A 48 6.96 2.26 2.00
N LEU A 49 7.76 1.30 1.51
CA LEU A 49 9.13 1.53 1.07
C LEU A 49 9.22 1.57 -0.46
N LEU A 50 10.14 2.41 -0.96
CA LEU A 50 10.56 2.47 -2.36
C LEU A 50 12.02 2.03 -2.51
N SER A 51 12.85 2.29 -1.50
CA SER A 51 14.30 2.09 -1.52
C SER A 51 14.75 0.62 -1.56
N ASP A 52 13.85 -0.31 -1.30
CA ASP A 52 14.08 -1.75 -1.38
C ASP A 52 13.72 -2.36 -2.74
N LYS A 53 13.25 -1.54 -3.69
CA LYS A 53 12.83 -1.95 -5.02
C LYS A 53 13.93 -1.68 -6.06
N ALA A 54 14.21 -2.69 -6.87
CA ALA A 54 15.07 -2.50 -8.04
C ALA A 54 14.38 -1.61 -9.09
N PRO A 55 15.14 -0.83 -9.89
CA PRO A 55 14.60 -0.12 -11.02
C PRO A 55 13.81 -1.03 -11.97
N GLY A 56 12.60 -0.61 -12.36
CA GLY A 56 11.75 -1.40 -13.24
C GLY A 56 10.26 -1.29 -12.91
N PRO A 57 9.43 -2.21 -13.41
CA PRO A 57 7.98 -2.18 -13.24
C PRO A 57 7.52 -2.21 -11.77
N GLU A 58 8.25 -2.93 -10.92
CA GLU A 58 7.92 -3.00 -9.49
C GLU A 58 8.10 -1.64 -8.80
N LEU A 59 9.20 -0.94 -9.07
CA LEU A 59 9.44 0.40 -8.54
C LEU A 59 8.41 1.40 -9.07
N ALA A 60 8.05 1.32 -10.36
CA ALA A 60 7.02 2.18 -10.95
C ALA A 60 5.67 1.97 -10.26
N LEU A 61 5.28 0.72 -10.01
CA LEU A 61 4.07 0.38 -9.27
C LEU A 61 4.13 0.87 -7.81
N ALA A 62 5.27 0.74 -7.16
CA ALA A 62 5.48 1.21 -5.80
C ALA A 62 5.35 2.74 -5.68
N HIS A 63 5.84 3.50 -6.65
CA HIS A 63 5.64 4.95 -6.73
C HIS A 63 4.16 5.32 -6.85
N LEU A 64 3.43 4.66 -7.74
CA LEU A 64 1.99 4.87 -7.87
C LEU A 64 1.26 4.52 -6.57
N SER A 65 1.59 3.38 -5.98
CA SER A 65 1.02 2.96 -4.70
C SER A 65 1.27 3.98 -3.59
N ARG A 66 2.48 4.53 -3.51
CA ARG A 66 2.82 5.57 -2.53
C ARG A 66 1.93 6.82 -2.70
N THR A 67 1.73 7.27 -3.94
CA THR A 67 0.84 8.40 -4.23
C THR A 67 -0.59 8.13 -3.78
N LEU A 68 -1.11 6.93 -4.06
CA LEU A 68 -2.46 6.52 -3.66
C LEU A 68 -2.61 6.42 -2.13
N TRP A 69 -1.57 6.01 -1.40
CA TRP A 69 -1.56 6.05 0.05
C TRP A 69 -1.63 7.48 0.60
N ASP A 70 -0.90 8.42 0.01
CA ASP A 70 -0.95 9.83 0.40
C ASP A 70 -2.33 10.45 0.12
N GLU A 71 -2.99 10.05 -0.97
CA GLU A 71 -4.37 10.45 -1.30
C GLU A 71 -5.38 9.88 -0.30
N ALA A 72 -5.30 8.58 -0.02
CA ALA A 72 -6.15 7.92 0.96
C ALA A 72 -5.98 8.51 2.37
N GLY A 73 -4.76 8.83 2.77
CA GLY A 73 -4.47 9.50 4.05
C GLY A 73 -5.10 10.88 4.16
N ARG A 74 -5.15 11.65 3.07
CA ARG A 74 -5.83 12.95 3.03
C ARG A 74 -7.35 12.82 3.10
N GLU A 75 -7.91 11.81 2.43
CA GLU A 75 -9.37 11.59 2.37
C GLU A 75 -9.90 11.02 3.69
N LEU A 76 -9.24 10.03 4.25
CA LEU A 76 -9.68 9.33 5.47
C LEU A 76 -9.24 10.01 6.77
N GLY A 77 -8.32 10.96 6.68
CA GLY A 77 -7.71 11.64 7.81
C GLY A 77 -6.40 10.96 8.27
N PRO A 78 -5.44 11.74 8.77
CA PRO A 78 -4.11 11.24 9.12
C PRO A 78 -4.12 10.16 10.21
N ASP A 79 -5.02 10.28 11.18
CA ASP A 79 -5.10 9.35 12.31
C ASP A 79 -5.73 8.01 11.93
N SER A 80 -6.52 7.97 10.84
CA SER A 80 -7.25 6.75 10.43
C SER A 80 -6.35 5.67 9.85
N LEU A 81 -5.26 6.05 9.19
CA LEU A 81 -4.30 5.13 8.56
C LEU A 81 -3.00 5.01 9.34
N GLU A 82 -2.79 5.86 10.35
CA GLU A 82 -1.50 5.98 11.05
C GLU A 82 -0.33 6.14 10.06
N LEU A 83 -0.60 6.77 8.89
CA LEU A 83 0.38 6.96 7.82
C LEU A 83 1.27 8.15 8.13
N GLU A 84 2.51 7.87 8.44
CA GLU A 84 3.50 8.88 8.85
C GLU A 84 4.71 8.87 7.93
N ALA A 85 5.04 10.03 7.35
CA ALA A 85 6.21 10.20 6.49
C ALA A 85 7.48 10.35 7.34
N LYS A 86 8.06 9.24 7.77
CA LYS A 86 9.26 9.20 8.61
C LYS A 86 10.57 9.32 7.82
N GLY A 87 10.52 9.13 6.51
CA GLY A 87 11.70 8.98 5.68
C GLY A 87 12.38 7.64 5.87
N GLY A 88 13.54 7.45 5.26
CA GLY A 88 14.33 6.24 5.34
C GLY A 88 15.83 6.56 5.33
N LEU A 89 16.62 5.68 5.92
CA LEU A 89 18.07 5.74 5.90
C LEU A 89 18.61 4.43 5.35
N VAL A 90 19.40 4.51 4.28
CA VAL A 90 20.14 3.36 3.74
C VAL A 90 21.62 3.57 4.03
N VAL A 91 22.23 2.57 4.65
CA VAL A 91 23.64 2.63 5.09
C VAL A 91 24.45 1.64 4.25
N ALA A 92 25.51 2.15 3.62
CA ALA A 92 26.49 1.33 2.93
C ALA A 92 27.77 1.18 3.79
N SER A 93 28.32 -0.02 3.82
CA SER A 93 29.64 -0.29 4.37
C SER A 93 30.61 -0.56 3.23
N GLY A 94 31.67 0.26 3.13
CA GLY A 94 32.69 0.16 2.08
C GLY A 94 32.38 1.01 0.83
N VAL A 95 33.46 1.33 0.11
CA VAL A 95 33.39 2.24 -1.06
C VAL A 95 32.57 1.65 -2.21
N GLU A 96 32.65 0.34 -2.43
CA GLU A 96 31.93 -0.34 -3.52
C GLU A 96 30.41 -0.31 -3.28
N ASN A 97 29.97 -0.56 -2.05
CA ASN A 97 28.56 -0.50 -1.70
C ASN A 97 28.00 0.93 -1.72
N LEU A 98 28.85 1.91 -1.36
CA LEU A 98 28.46 3.32 -1.45
C LEU A 98 28.25 3.75 -2.90
N ALA A 99 29.11 3.30 -3.82
CA ALA A 99 28.95 3.59 -5.25
C ALA A 99 27.63 3.01 -5.80
N ALA A 100 27.28 1.78 -5.40
CA ALA A 100 26.02 1.14 -5.79
C ALA A 100 24.76 1.86 -5.26
N LEU A 101 24.87 2.63 -4.18
CA LEU A 101 23.74 3.44 -3.69
C LEU A 101 23.57 4.78 -4.41
N GLN A 102 24.55 5.18 -5.23
CA GLN A 102 24.53 6.46 -5.96
C GLN A 102 24.03 6.31 -7.40
N GLU A 103 23.85 5.09 -7.89
CA GLU A 103 23.26 4.77 -9.19
C GLU A 103 21.72 4.70 -9.13
#